data_e0f4cb6919a6fe0ab28d509f223a7728
#
_entry.id   e0f4cb6919a6fe0ab28d509f223a7728
#
_cell.length_a   1.000
_cell.length_b   1.000
_cell.length_c   1.000
_cell.angle_alpha   90.00
_cell.angle_beta   90.00
_cell.angle_gamma   90.00
#
_symmetry.space_group_name_H-M   'P 1'
#
loop_
_entity.id
_entity.type
_entity.pdbx_description
1 polymer ?
#
loop_
_entity_poly.entity_id
_entity_poly.type
_entity_poly.pdbx_seq_one_letter_code
_entity_poly.pdbx_strand_id
1 'polypeptide(L)'
;MRKILINFAALLALTSMSLAVAAPSLTHPSAVDASGTFSIHGTPPQAFANIAVIEIGGNDEYGWKATPPFYGFVRLSNKAQTDYKLFKPTIDGNNISFKTRAVGGISYEFEGTFSSLDFAEKDMRNQVVLKGTLKKLAAGKVTAEAKLDFDYTPGG
;
A
#
# COMPACT_ATOMS: atom_id res chain seq x y z
N MET A 1 36.41 -78.56 -31.90
CA MET A 1 36.55 -77.28 -31.11
C MET A 1 35.44 -76.32 -31.44
N ARG A 2 34.40 -76.20 -30.61
CA ARG A 2 33.25 -75.30 -30.83
C ARG A 2 33.37 -74.12 -29.84
N LYS A 3 33.51 -72.91 -30.37
CA LYS A 3 33.53 -71.67 -29.58
C LYS A 3 32.10 -71.23 -29.34
N ILE A 4 31.72 -71.12 -28.11
CA ILE A 4 30.42 -70.56 -27.65
C ILE A 4 30.60 -69.04 -27.46
N LEU A 5 29.86 -68.24 -28.24
CA LEU A 5 29.74 -66.81 -28.09
C LEU A 5 28.59 -66.57 -27.14
N ILE A 6 28.87 -65.95 -25.98
CA ILE A 6 27.86 -65.47 -25.02
C ILE A 6 27.60 -63.98 -25.36
N ASN A 7 26.39 -63.68 -25.83
CA ASN A 7 25.92 -62.31 -26.04
C ASN A 7 25.35 -61.77 -24.69
N PHE A 8 26.01 -60.77 -24.12
CA PHE A 8 25.47 -59.98 -23.02
C PHE A 8 24.66 -58.82 -23.63
N ALA A 9 23.36 -58.92 -23.53
CA ALA A 9 22.47 -57.79 -23.81
C ALA A 9 22.32 -56.98 -22.50
N ALA A 10 22.96 -55.84 -22.44
CA ALA A 10 22.77 -54.88 -21.34
C ALA A 10 21.49 -54.07 -21.57
N LEU A 11 20.48 -54.30 -20.73
CA LEU A 11 19.22 -53.56 -20.71
C LEU A 11 19.41 -52.25 -19.93
N LEU A 12 19.51 -51.15 -20.66
CA LEU A 12 19.62 -49.79 -20.06
C LEU A 12 18.20 -49.31 -19.75
N ALA A 13 17.79 -49.35 -18.47
CA ALA A 13 16.54 -48.73 -18.01
C ALA A 13 16.76 -47.24 -17.77
N LEU A 14 16.27 -46.41 -18.71
CA LEU A 14 16.18 -44.96 -18.51
C LEU A 14 14.99 -44.67 -17.59
N THR A 15 15.25 -44.36 -16.35
CA THR A 15 14.25 -43.76 -15.42
C THR A 15 14.18 -42.25 -15.70
N SER A 16 13.13 -41.81 -16.43
CA SER A 16 12.82 -40.41 -16.61
C SER A 16 12.25 -39.84 -15.33
N MET A 17 13.08 -39.12 -14.54
CA MET A 17 12.61 -38.30 -13.43
C MET A 17 11.93 -37.03 -14.02
N SER A 18 10.61 -37.01 -13.99
CA SER A 18 9.85 -35.79 -14.28
C SER A 18 10.01 -34.84 -13.08
N LEU A 19 10.85 -33.80 -13.23
CA LEU A 19 10.83 -32.68 -12.34
C LEU A 19 9.51 -31.91 -12.58
N ALA A 20 8.56 -32.05 -11.66
CA ALA A 20 7.41 -31.15 -11.60
C ALA A 20 7.90 -29.78 -11.11
N VAL A 21 8.15 -28.87 -12.04
CA VAL A 21 8.36 -27.45 -11.70
C VAL A 21 7.01 -26.92 -11.24
N ALA A 22 6.87 -26.74 -9.92
CA ALA A 22 5.73 -26.02 -9.38
C ALA A 22 5.75 -24.61 -9.96
N ALA A 23 4.76 -24.28 -10.79
CA ALA A 23 4.57 -22.92 -11.25
C ALA A 23 4.40 -22.01 -10.03
N PRO A 24 5.09 -20.86 -9.98
CA PRO A 24 4.86 -19.89 -8.91
C PRO A 24 3.39 -19.50 -8.94
N SER A 25 2.69 -19.75 -7.85
CA SER A 25 1.34 -19.26 -7.65
C SER A 25 1.44 -17.72 -7.70
N LEU A 26 0.95 -17.12 -8.78
CA LEU A 26 0.70 -15.68 -8.82
C LEU A 26 -0.41 -15.43 -7.80
N THR A 27 -0.03 -15.23 -6.54
CA THR A 27 -0.93 -14.63 -5.57
C THR A 27 -1.20 -13.24 -6.09
N HIS A 28 -2.36 -13.06 -6.71
CA HIS A 28 -2.88 -11.72 -6.93
C HIS A 28 -2.95 -11.07 -5.55
N PRO A 29 -2.32 -9.91 -5.34
CA PRO A 29 -2.49 -9.21 -4.09
C PRO A 29 -3.99 -9.06 -3.90
N SER A 30 -4.49 -9.55 -2.77
CA SER A 30 -5.89 -9.36 -2.39
C SER A 30 -6.18 -7.88 -2.54
N ALA A 31 -7.25 -7.54 -3.27
CA ALA A 31 -7.67 -6.16 -3.41
C ALA A 31 -7.87 -5.60 -1.99
N VAL A 32 -7.02 -4.66 -1.63
CA VAL A 32 -6.98 -4.05 -0.31
C VAL A 32 -7.93 -2.88 -0.35
N ASP A 33 -8.99 -2.91 0.44
CA ASP A 33 -9.87 -1.75 0.57
C ASP A 33 -9.25 -0.75 1.57
N ALA A 34 -8.27 0.01 1.09
CA ALA A 34 -7.66 1.11 1.83
C ALA A 34 -8.24 2.47 1.42
N SER A 35 -9.36 2.48 0.69
CA SER A 35 -10.01 3.72 0.28
C SER A 35 -10.73 4.38 1.45
N GLY A 36 -10.64 5.70 1.50
CA GLY A 36 -11.34 6.47 2.52
C GLY A 36 -10.67 7.79 2.83
N THR A 37 -11.28 8.48 3.79
CA THR A 37 -10.84 9.75 4.33
C THR A 37 -10.30 9.52 5.73
N PHE A 38 -9.09 10.00 5.99
CA PHE A 38 -8.39 9.82 7.25
C PHE A 38 -8.11 11.19 7.87
N SER A 39 -8.65 11.45 9.05
CA SER A 39 -8.42 12.68 9.82
C SER A 39 -7.50 12.42 11.01
N ILE A 40 -6.67 13.40 11.38
CA ILE A 40 -5.77 13.25 12.52
C ILE A 40 -6.60 13.08 13.80
N HIS A 41 -6.32 12.00 14.53
CA HIS A 41 -6.95 11.73 15.84
C HIS A 41 -6.44 12.71 16.89
N GLY A 42 -7.36 13.31 17.64
CA GLY A 42 -7.03 14.24 18.72
C GLY A 42 -6.46 15.59 18.24
N THR A 43 -5.59 16.19 19.03
CA THR A 43 -5.00 17.50 18.73
C THR A 43 -3.65 17.34 18.00
N PRO A 44 -3.55 17.72 16.73
CA PRO A 44 -2.30 17.62 16.00
C PRO A 44 -1.26 18.64 16.50
N PRO A 45 0.05 18.33 16.35
CA PRO A 45 1.10 19.33 16.52
C PRO A 45 0.89 20.52 15.60
N GLN A 46 1.31 21.72 16.04
CA GLN A 46 1.08 23.00 15.35
C GLN A 46 1.48 22.96 13.85
N ALA A 47 2.58 22.26 13.50
CA ALA A 47 3.04 22.16 12.13
C ALA A 47 2.06 21.43 11.18
N PHE A 48 1.15 20.63 11.74
CA PHE A 48 0.15 19.82 11.06
C PHE A 48 -1.30 20.21 11.38
N ALA A 49 -1.50 21.24 12.21
CA ALA A 49 -2.82 21.66 12.68
C ALA A 49 -3.79 22.12 11.57
N ASN A 50 -3.25 22.44 10.41
CA ASN A 50 -4.04 22.84 9.25
C ASN A 50 -4.33 21.70 8.26
N ILE A 51 -3.93 20.46 8.55
CA ILE A 51 -4.33 19.32 7.76
C ILE A 51 -5.76 18.96 8.12
N ALA A 52 -6.65 18.99 7.14
CA ALA A 52 -8.02 18.56 7.30
C ALA A 52 -8.14 17.05 7.20
N VAL A 53 -7.65 16.49 6.09
CA VAL A 53 -7.77 15.06 5.81
C VAL A 53 -6.62 14.57 4.91
N ILE A 54 -6.38 13.26 4.98
CA ILE A 54 -5.70 12.49 3.94
C ILE A 54 -6.77 11.65 3.27
N GLU A 55 -6.89 11.75 1.94
CA GLU A 55 -7.81 10.92 1.15
C GLU A 55 -7.00 9.92 0.35
N ILE A 56 -7.43 8.67 0.37
CA ILE A 56 -6.84 7.58 -0.39
C ILE A 56 -7.95 6.92 -1.19
N GLY A 57 -7.72 6.78 -2.48
CA GLY A 57 -8.60 6.07 -3.39
C GLY A 57 -7.82 5.09 -4.25
N GLY A 58 -8.54 4.20 -4.90
CA GLY A 58 -7.98 3.25 -5.85
C GLY A 58 -8.83 3.20 -7.12
N ASN A 59 -8.25 2.61 -8.14
CA ASN A 59 -8.87 2.53 -9.46
C ASN A 59 -9.77 1.29 -9.50
N ASP A 60 -11.01 1.44 -9.05
CA ASP A 60 -12.01 0.39 -9.18
C ASP A 60 -13.21 0.98 -9.92
N GLU A 61 -13.72 0.22 -10.88
CA GLU A 61 -14.82 0.63 -11.76
C GLU A 61 -16.14 0.86 -10.99
N TYR A 62 -16.23 0.37 -9.75
CA TYR A 62 -17.42 0.47 -8.89
C TYR A 62 -17.19 1.26 -7.60
N GLY A 63 -15.96 1.73 -7.33
CA GLY A 63 -15.64 2.55 -6.17
C GLY A 63 -15.62 1.84 -4.81
N TRP A 64 -15.68 0.51 -4.79
CA TRP A 64 -15.81 -0.26 -3.55
C TRP A 64 -14.49 -0.83 -3.01
N LYS A 65 -13.46 -0.96 -3.87
CA LYS A 65 -12.15 -1.50 -3.47
C LYS A 65 -11.01 -0.72 -4.10
N ALA A 66 -10.11 -0.23 -3.28
CA ALA A 66 -8.92 0.43 -3.78
C ALA A 66 -7.97 -0.60 -4.41
N THR A 67 -7.83 -0.55 -5.74
CA THR A 67 -6.83 -1.31 -6.47
C THR A 67 -5.77 -0.37 -7.06
N PRO A 68 -4.52 -0.82 -7.26
CA PRO A 68 -3.52 0.00 -7.93
C PRO A 68 -3.97 0.40 -9.35
N PRO A 69 -3.59 1.59 -9.83
CA PRO A 69 -2.79 2.59 -9.12
C PRO A 69 -3.61 3.37 -8.10
N PHE A 70 -3.06 3.47 -6.88
CA PHE A 70 -3.67 4.30 -5.84
C PHE A 70 -3.49 5.78 -6.16
N TYR A 71 -4.46 6.59 -5.72
CA TYR A 71 -4.44 8.06 -5.84
C TYR A 71 -4.96 8.70 -4.55
N GLY A 72 -4.95 10.00 -4.47
CA GLY A 72 -5.48 10.74 -3.34
C GLY A 72 -4.77 12.06 -3.13
N PHE A 73 -4.98 12.63 -1.95
CA PHE A 73 -4.38 13.91 -1.59
C PHE A 73 -4.30 14.10 -0.06
N VAL A 74 -3.44 15.03 0.34
CA VAL A 74 -3.48 15.66 1.67
C VAL A 74 -4.16 17.02 1.49
N ARG A 75 -5.30 17.24 2.12
CA ARG A 75 -6.07 18.50 2.06
C ARG A 75 -5.81 19.35 3.28
N LEU A 76 -5.63 20.64 3.07
CA LEU A 76 -5.56 21.61 4.14
C LEU A 76 -6.91 22.27 4.40
N SER A 77 -7.19 22.56 5.67
CA SER A 77 -8.36 23.33 6.15
C SER A 77 -8.21 24.85 5.97
N ASN A 78 -7.52 25.28 4.91
CA ASN A 78 -7.40 26.68 4.58
C ASN A 78 -8.55 27.15 3.67
N LYS A 79 -8.73 28.48 3.51
CA LYS A 79 -9.80 29.03 2.65
C LYS A 79 -9.73 28.54 1.22
N ALA A 80 -8.54 28.21 0.71
CA ALA A 80 -8.31 27.73 -0.65
C ALA A 80 -8.51 26.21 -0.77
N GLN A 81 -8.71 25.48 0.33
CA GLN A 81 -8.79 24.00 0.35
C GLN A 81 -7.67 23.37 -0.50
N THR A 82 -6.43 23.74 -0.18
CA THR A 82 -5.28 23.31 -0.96
C THR A 82 -5.09 21.80 -0.87
N ASP A 83 -5.08 21.14 -2.03
CA ASP A 83 -4.84 19.71 -2.16
C ASP A 83 -3.42 19.43 -2.61
N TYR A 84 -2.71 18.64 -1.83
CA TYR A 84 -1.40 18.10 -2.15
C TYR A 84 -1.57 16.69 -2.70
N LYS A 85 -1.64 16.55 -4.03
CA LYS A 85 -1.89 15.26 -4.70
C LYS A 85 -0.81 14.25 -4.37
N LEU A 86 -1.20 13.03 -4.03
CA LEU A 86 -0.29 11.92 -3.79
C LEU A 86 0.52 11.60 -5.04
N PHE A 87 1.77 11.26 -4.85
CA PHE A 87 2.69 10.84 -5.88
C PHE A 87 3.22 9.44 -5.54
N LYS A 88 2.93 8.48 -6.41
CA LYS A 88 3.30 7.06 -6.25
C LYS A 88 2.96 6.50 -4.86
N PRO A 89 1.72 6.60 -4.39
CA PRO A 89 1.33 5.93 -3.17
C PRO A 89 1.45 4.42 -3.36
N THR A 90 1.94 3.73 -2.34
CA THR A 90 2.08 2.28 -2.32
C THR A 90 1.42 1.71 -1.07
N ILE A 91 0.72 0.58 -1.24
CA ILE A 91 0.17 -0.19 -0.14
C ILE A 91 0.68 -1.63 -0.31
N ASP A 92 1.37 -2.13 0.71
CA ASP A 92 1.92 -3.49 0.75
C ASP A 92 1.54 -4.14 2.08
N GLY A 93 0.64 -5.12 2.01
CA GLY A 93 -0.06 -5.61 3.19
C GLY A 93 -0.72 -4.44 3.92
N ASN A 94 -0.50 -4.31 5.21
CA ASN A 94 -1.03 -3.21 6.01
C ASN A 94 -0.19 -1.92 5.93
N ASN A 95 0.96 -1.94 5.25
CA ASN A 95 1.85 -0.78 5.21
C ASN A 95 1.46 0.15 4.06
N ILE A 96 1.48 1.44 4.32
CA ILE A 96 1.26 2.49 3.32
C ILE A 96 2.40 3.47 3.33
N SER A 97 2.81 3.90 2.16
CA SER A 97 3.71 5.05 2.02
C SER A 97 3.31 5.91 0.85
N PHE A 98 3.53 7.21 0.97
CA PHE A 98 3.35 8.16 -0.12
C PHE A 98 4.20 9.41 0.07
N LYS A 99 4.40 10.11 -1.03
CA LYS A 99 4.85 11.50 -1.09
C LYS A 99 3.76 12.31 -1.76
N THR A 100 3.76 13.62 -1.57
CA THR A 100 2.89 14.50 -2.33
C THR A 100 3.65 15.30 -3.38
N ARG A 101 2.94 15.76 -4.41
CA ARG A 101 3.47 16.81 -5.27
C ARG A 101 3.59 18.10 -4.46
N ALA A 102 4.65 18.87 -4.72
CA ALA A 102 4.85 20.13 -4.04
C ALA A 102 3.86 21.21 -4.54
N VAL A 103 3.30 21.98 -3.61
CA VAL A 103 2.49 23.18 -3.88
C VAL A 103 3.11 24.33 -3.10
N GLY A 104 3.49 25.41 -3.79
CA GLY A 104 4.19 26.54 -3.16
C GLY A 104 5.52 26.16 -2.47
N GLY A 105 6.21 25.13 -2.99
CA GLY A 105 7.46 24.63 -2.40
C GLY A 105 7.28 23.73 -1.18
N ILE A 106 6.04 23.49 -0.73
CA ILE A 106 5.72 22.58 0.38
C ILE A 106 5.28 21.24 -0.17
N SER A 107 5.69 20.14 0.47
CA SER A 107 5.23 18.78 0.22
C SER A 107 5.15 17.99 1.52
N TYR A 108 4.52 16.82 1.44
CA TYR A 108 4.41 15.88 2.56
C TYR A 108 4.92 14.50 2.16
N GLU A 109 5.47 13.78 3.12
CA GLU A 109 5.81 12.37 3.01
C GLU A 109 5.19 11.65 4.20
N PHE A 110 4.68 10.44 3.95
CA PHE A 110 4.03 9.62 4.97
C PHE A 110 4.49 8.17 4.86
N GLU A 111 4.72 7.56 6.00
CA GLU A 111 4.94 6.13 6.16
C GLU A 111 4.11 5.66 7.34
N GLY A 112 3.26 4.66 7.15
CA GLY A 112 2.33 4.22 8.18
C GLY A 112 1.85 2.80 8.01
N THR A 113 1.00 2.37 8.95
CA THR A 113 0.45 1.02 8.98
C THR A 113 -1.03 1.10 9.36
N PHE A 114 -1.88 0.44 8.60
CA PHE A 114 -3.27 0.21 8.95
C PHE A 114 -3.39 -0.83 10.06
N SER A 115 -4.28 -0.62 11.01
CA SER A 115 -4.58 -1.61 12.06
C SER A 115 -5.24 -2.87 11.48
N SER A 116 -6.02 -2.70 10.42
CA SER A 116 -6.67 -3.73 9.63
C SER A 116 -6.99 -3.11 8.27
N LEU A 117 -7.21 -3.92 7.24
CA LEU A 117 -7.62 -3.45 5.91
C LEU A 117 -9.11 -3.67 5.64
N ASP A 118 -9.83 -4.20 6.61
CA ASP A 118 -11.27 -4.40 6.60
C ASP A 118 -12.02 -3.34 7.44
N PHE A 119 -11.40 -2.19 7.65
CA PHE A 119 -11.96 -1.12 8.48
C PHE A 119 -13.28 -0.57 7.92
N ALA A 120 -13.47 -0.58 6.61
CA ALA A 120 -14.72 -0.18 5.97
C ALA A 120 -15.83 -1.21 6.21
N GLU A 121 -15.53 -2.51 6.04
CA GLU A 121 -16.47 -3.61 6.25
C GLU A 121 -16.89 -3.73 7.72
N LYS A 122 -15.95 -3.44 8.65
CA LYS A 122 -16.20 -3.48 10.10
C LYS A 122 -16.82 -2.21 10.66
N ASP A 123 -17.16 -1.24 9.81
CA ASP A 123 -17.71 0.06 10.22
C ASP A 123 -16.87 0.75 11.32
N MET A 124 -15.56 0.82 11.10
CA MET A 124 -14.62 1.45 12.04
C MET A 124 -14.62 2.99 11.95
N ARG A 125 -15.78 3.60 11.65
CA ARG A 125 -15.94 5.06 11.60
C ARG A 125 -15.52 5.70 12.92
N ASN A 126 -14.77 6.81 12.83
CA ASN A 126 -14.24 7.55 13.97
C ASN A 126 -13.35 6.72 14.92
N GLN A 127 -12.78 5.63 14.42
CA GLN A 127 -11.79 4.84 15.13
C GLN A 127 -10.42 5.02 14.49
N VAL A 128 -9.38 4.93 15.30
CA VAL A 128 -8.00 4.95 14.82
C VAL A 128 -7.72 3.69 14.01
N VAL A 129 -7.56 3.87 12.71
CA VAL A 129 -7.30 2.76 11.78
C VAL A 129 -5.93 2.86 11.10
N LEU A 130 -5.31 4.04 11.12
CA LEU A 130 -4.02 4.27 10.48
C LEU A 130 -3.10 4.98 11.46
N LYS A 131 -1.86 4.50 11.58
CA LYS A 131 -0.81 5.11 12.41
C LYS A 131 0.44 5.30 11.58
N GLY A 132 1.12 6.42 11.73
CA GLY A 132 2.33 6.62 10.95
C GLY A 132 3.08 7.88 11.27
N THR A 133 4.16 8.08 10.54
CA THR A 133 5.01 9.27 10.60
C THR A 133 4.72 10.15 9.40
N LEU A 134 4.30 11.38 9.67
CA LEU A 134 4.08 12.41 8.66
C LEU A 134 5.21 13.43 8.72
N LYS A 135 5.82 13.72 7.57
CA LYS A 135 6.86 14.72 7.38
C LYS A 135 6.33 15.85 6.52
N LYS A 136 6.62 17.08 6.92
CA LYS A 136 6.41 18.29 6.11
C LYS A 136 7.75 18.75 5.57
N LEU A 137 7.81 18.99 4.27
CA LEU A 137 9.03 19.46 3.62
C LEU A 137 8.81 20.85 3.04
N ALA A 138 9.83 21.69 3.13
CA ALA A 138 9.92 22.96 2.40
C ALA A 138 11.16 22.94 1.52
N ALA A 139 10.99 23.18 0.22
CA ALA A 139 12.06 23.08 -0.78
C ALA A 139 12.85 21.76 -0.68
N GLY A 140 12.15 20.64 -0.44
CA GLY A 140 12.72 19.30 -0.32
C GLY A 140 13.44 18.98 1.00
N LYS A 141 13.48 19.92 1.96
CA LYS A 141 14.06 19.70 3.29
C LYS A 141 12.97 19.49 4.33
N VAL A 142 13.11 18.49 5.19
CA VAL A 142 12.18 18.24 6.30
C VAL A 142 12.20 19.42 7.27
N THR A 143 11.05 20.03 7.49
CA THR A 143 10.85 21.16 8.41
C THR A 143 10.03 20.78 9.64
N ALA A 144 9.25 19.70 9.56
CA ALA A 144 8.54 19.12 10.69
C ALA A 144 8.32 17.63 10.46
N GLU A 145 8.27 16.88 11.57
CA GLU A 145 7.98 15.44 11.57
C GLU A 145 7.18 15.10 12.83
N ALA A 146 6.16 14.23 12.70
CA ALA A 146 5.39 13.74 13.83
C ALA A 146 4.87 12.33 13.57
N LYS A 147 4.77 11.53 14.65
CA LYS A 147 3.97 10.32 14.67
C LYS A 147 2.53 10.72 14.96
N LEU A 148 1.62 10.26 14.10
CA LEU A 148 0.21 10.63 14.14
C LEU A 148 -0.65 9.37 14.03
N ASP A 149 -1.78 9.41 14.71
CA ASP A 149 -2.87 8.47 14.59
C ASP A 149 -3.98 9.11 13.74
N PHE A 150 -4.70 8.30 12.97
CA PHE A 150 -5.75 8.80 12.08
C PHE A 150 -7.03 7.99 12.24
N ASP A 151 -8.13 8.73 12.37
CA ASP A 151 -9.49 8.20 12.36
C ASP A 151 -9.98 8.01 10.93
N TYR A 152 -10.77 6.97 10.72
CA TYR A 152 -11.41 6.68 9.44
C TYR A 152 -12.78 7.34 9.34
N THR A 153 -13.04 7.92 8.16
CA THR A 153 -14.37 8.31 7.72
C THR A 153 -14.60 7.72 6.33
N PRO A 154 -15.71 7.01 6.08
CA PRO A 154 -16.03 6.52 4.75
C PRO A 154 -15.96 7.65 3.73
N GLY A 155 -15.37 7.38 2.56
CA GLY A 155 -15.40 8.30 1.43
C GLY A 155 -16.85 8.52 0.99
N GLY A 156 -17.21 9.76 0.69
CA GLY A 156 -18.50 10.11 0.11
C GLY A 156 -18.47 10.12 -1.41
#